data_eaa800ac225bc53527b9ba3e7f9618f0
#
_entry.id   eaa800ac225bc53527b9ba3e7f9618f0
#
_cell.length_a   1.000
_cell.length_b   1.000
_cell.length_c   1.000
_cell.angle_alpha   90.00
_cell.angle_beta   90.00
_cell.angle_gamma   90.00
#
_symmetry.space_group_name_H-M   'P 1'
#
loop_
_entity.id
_entity.type
_entity.pdbx_description
1 polymer ?
#
loop_
_entity_poly.entity_id
_entity_poly.type
_entity_poly.pdbx_seq_one_letter_code
_entity_poly.pdbx_strand_id
1 'polypeptide(L)'
;MTSEKVPDASGARQPLATDHKNRSSKKLTLSLEAGGSGLAMVLHCQGRIIFRDEARELATIVAQVIPTAGRMVVDLAGVDSVDKGGLGELVLTQLWAEASGYVLTFACPKKSVRHLFEITNVASVFDIYPSVAAAMLAMALGEKPHA
;
A
#
# COMPACT_ATOMS: atom_id res chain seq x y z
N MET A 1 14.33 11.72 23.71
CA MET A 1 13.92 11.70 23.54
C MET A 1 13.30 11.56 23.07
N THR A 2 13.12 11.47 23.02
CA THR A 2 12.47 11.38 22.60
C THR A 2 11.66 11.27 22.27
N SER A 3 11.33 11.37 22.14
CA SER A 3 10.46 11.35 21.88
C SER A 3 9.77 11.11 21.48
N GLU A 4 9.65 11.00 21.22
CA GLU A 4 8.92 10.84 20.86
C GLU A 4 7.99 10.80 20.63
N LYS A 5 7.67 11.01 20.26
CA LYS A 5 6.77 11.17 20.07
C LYS A 5 5.84 10.49 19.79
N VAL A 6 5.32 10.43 19.81
CA VAL A 6 4.52 9.75 19.81
C VAL A 6 3.47 10.05 19.11
N PRO A 7 3.01 9.48 18.64
CA PRO A 7 2.11 9.53 17.78
C PRO A 7 0.91 9.89 18.32
N ASP A 8 0.29 10.38 17.76
CA ASP A 8 -0.73 10.86 18.25
C ASP A 8 -1.67 9.91 18.30
N ALA A 9 -2.11 9.61 19.11
CA ALA A 9 -2.95 8.75 19.28
C ALA A 9 -4.21 8.84 18.70
N SER A 10 -4.49 9.72 18.02
CA SER A 10 -5.76 9.83 17.53
C SER A 10 -5.96 8.92 16.42
N GLY A 11 -5.20 8.03 16.22
CA GLY A 11 -5.40 7.17 15.14
C GLY A 11 -4.93 7.68 13.90
N ALA A 12 -4.32 8.75 13.94
CA ALA A 12 -3.88 9.34 12.75
C ALA A 12 -2.81 8.56 12.13
N ARG A 13 -2.48 8.86 10.91
CA ARG A 13 -1.41 8.21 10.25
C ARG A 13 -0.12 8.52 10.86
N GLN A 14 0.79 7.60 10.86
CA GLN A 14 2.07 7.85 11.34
C GLN A 14 3.04 7.71 10.26
N PRO A 15 3.90 8.59 10.02
CA PRO A 15 4.92 8.53 8.97
C PRO A 15 5.88 7.45 9.31
N LEU A 16 6.28 6.72 8.33
CA LEU A 16 7.21 5.72 8.55
C LEU A 16 8.51 6.09 8.01
N ALA A 17 9.33 6.03 8.41
CA ALA A 17 10.56 6.31 7.97
C ALA A 17 11.00 7.16 7.15
N THR A 18 11.44 7.38 6.53
CA THR A 18 11.78 8.11 5.84
C THR A 18 12.77 8.75 5.35
N ASP A 19 13.02 9.12 4.70
CA ASP A 19 13.93 9.68 4.13
C ASP A 19 14.08 10.97 4.18
N HIS A 20 14.19 11.42 4.86
CA HIS A 20 14.27 12.70 4.96
C HIS A 20 15.24 13.35 4.22
N LYS A 21 16.11 12.84 3.76
CA LYS A 21 17.03 13.54 3.15
C LYS A 21 16.73 13.87 1.87
N ASN A 22 16.01 13.45 1.19
CA ASN A 22 15.86 13.72 -0.04
C ASN A 22 14.81 14.46 -0.37
N ARG A 23 14.67 15.47 -0.02
CA ARG A 23 13.64 16.17 -0.29
C ARG A 23 13.37 16.55 -1.59
N SER A 24 14.15 16.70 -2.33
CA SER A 24 13.80 17.24 -3.55
C SER A 24 13.13 16.26 -4.39
N SER A 25 13.33 15.05 -4.27
CA SER A 25 12.75 14.25 -5.20
C SER A 25 11.51 13.71 -4.75
N LYS A 26 10.72 13.19 -5.54
CA LYS A 26 9.57 12.71 -5.12
C LYS A 26 9.71 11.34 -4.68
N LYS A 27 10.54 11.04 -3.81
CA LYS A 27 10.66 9.72 -3.34
C LYS A 27 9.39 9.26 -2.74
N LEU A 28 9.33 8.06 -2.30
CA LEU A 28 8.14 7.48 -1.74
C LEU A 28 8.02 7.80 -0.26
N THR A 29 6.86 8.24 0.14
CA THR A 29 6.57 8.48 1.54
C THR A 29 5.42 7.56 1.92
N LEU A 30 5.56 6.87 3.03
CA LEU A 30 4.58 5.90 3.47
C LEU A 30 4.04 6.28 4.85
N SER A 31 2.77 6.09 5.07
CA SER A 31 2.21 6.28 6.40
C SER A 31 1.12 5.25 6.64
N LEU A 32 1.02 4.80 7.86
CA LEU A 32 0.05 3.79 8.21
C LEU A 32 -1.10 4.35 9.01
N GLU A 33 -2.27 3.80 8.80
CA GLU A 33 -3.43 4.23 9.52
C GLU A 33 -4.26 2.98 9.80
N ALA A 34 -4.77 2.84 11.00
CA ALA A 34 -5.63 1.73 11.32
C ALA A 34 -6.95 1.97 10.64
N GLY A 35 -7.45 1.00 9.94
CA GLY A 35 -8.75 1.13 9.31
C GLY A 35 -9.81 1.13 10.38
N GLY A 36 -10.93 1.68 10.09
CA GLY A 36 -11.98 1.83 11.03
C GLY A 36 -12.26 0.53 11.71
N SER A 37 -12.67 0.35 12.76
CA SER A 37 -12.97 -0.82 13.51
C SER A 37 -11.86 -1.88 13.53
N GLY A 38 -10.70 -1.54 13.13
CA GLY A 38 -9.59 -2.47 13.24
C GLY A 38 -9.61 -3.62 12.26
N LEU A 39 -10.42 -3.51 11.21
CA LEU A 39 -10.48 -4.57 10.27
C LEU A 39 -9.28 -4.69 9.37
N ALA A 40 -8.60 -3.66 9.12
CA ALA A 40 -7.46 -3.68 8.22
C ALA A 40 -6.57 -2.50 8.48
N MET A 41 -5.34 -2.59 8.02
CA MET A 41 -4.46 -1.43 8.06
C MET A 41 -4.49 -0.79 6.70
N VAL A 42 -4.31 0.50 6.66
CA VAL A 42 -4.26 1.23 5.40
C VAL A 42 -2.87 1.84 5.28
N LEU A 43 -2.20 1.54 4.20
CA LEU A 43 -0.88 2.09 3.96
C LEU A 43 -1.02 3.15 2.89
N HIS A 44 -0.86 4.40 3.27
CA HIS A 44 -0.98 5.51 2.34
C HIS A 44 0.37 5.78 1.70
N CYS A 45 0.41 5.83 0.40
CA CYS A 45 1.66 6.01 -0.33
C CYS A 45 1.61 7.30 -1.12
N GLN A 46 2.71 8.03 -1.11
CA GLN A 46 2.82 9.23 -1.90
C GLN A 46 4.17 9.26 -2.56
N GLY A 47 4.23 9.65 -3.79
CA GLY A 47 5.49 9.77 -4.51
C GLY A 47 5.58 8.78 -5.63
N ARG A 48 6.71 8.11 -5.76
CA ARG A 48 6.93 7.19 -6.87
C ARG A 48 7.33 5.83 -6.34
N ILE A 49 6.84 4.80 -6.96
CA ILE A 49 7.23 3.45 -6.59
C ILE A 49 8.19 2.98 -7.65
N ILE A 50 9.46 3.22 -7.42
CA ILE A 50 10.52 2.95 -8.35
C ILE A 50 11.29 1.72 -7.93
N PHE A 51 11.83 1.06 -8.91
CA PHE A 51 12.54 -0.17 -8.68
C PHE A 51 13.58 -0.06 -7.63
N ARG A 52 13.74 -1.09 -6.85
CA ARG A 52 14.67 -1.20 -5.85
C ARG A 52 14.32 -0.47 -4.63
N ASP A 53 14.86 0.64 -4.33
CA ASP A 53 14.73 1.23 -3.01
C ASP A 53 13.30 1.51 -2.60
N GLU A 54 12.56 2.24 -3.41
CA GLU A 54 11.21 2.61 -3.02
C GLU A 54 10.28 1.40 -2.99
N ALA A 55 10.34 0.60 -4.02
CA ALA A 55 9.44 -0.53 -4.10
C ALA A 55 9.74 -1.53 -3.02
N ARG A 56 11.04 -1.71 -2.72
CA ARG A 56 11.42 -2.63 -1.71
C ARG A 56 11.02 -2.14 -0.34
N GLU A 57 11.07 -0.85 -0.12
CA GLU A 57 10.65 -0.29 1.14
C GLU A 57 9.17 -0.56 1.36
N LEU A 58 8.36 -0.38 0.32
CA LEU A 58 6.96 -0.65 0.42
C LEU A 58 6.74 -2.13 0.76
N ALA A 59 7.41 -3.01 0.05
CA ALA A 59 7.26 -4.44 0.27
C ALA A 59 7.65 -4.83 1.70
N THR A 60 8.70 -4.21 2.22
CA THR A 60 9.15 -4.50 3.56
C THR A 60 8.11 -4.08 4.60
N ILE A 61 7.51 -2.91 4.41
CA ILE A 61 6.50 -2.44 5.35
C ILE A 61 5.28 -3.34 5.31
N VAL A 62 4.85 -3.74 4.11
CA VAL A 62 3.73 -4.64 4.00
C VAL A 62 4.04 -5.94 4.74
N ALA A 63 5.21 -6.49 4.51
CA ALA A 63 5.56 -7.76 5.12
C ALA A 63 5.63 -7.68 6.64
N GLN A 64 6.01 -6.52 7.16
CA GLN A 64 6.10 -6.36 8.60
C GLN A 64 4.77 -6.08 9.25
N VAL A 65 3.88 -5.43 8.57
CA VAL A 65 2.64 -4.98 9.18
C VAL A 65 1.45 -5.88 8.93
N ILE A 66 1.34 -6.44 7.75
CA ILE A 66 0.15 -7.19 7.41
C ILE A 66 -0.10 -8.40 8.32
N PRO A 67 0.94 -9.06 8.86
CA PRO A 67 0.64 -10.20 9.72
C PRO A 67 -0.14 -9.82 10.97
N THR A 68 -0.02 -8.58 11.40
CA THR A 68 -0.71 -8.13 12.60
C THR A 68 -2.21 -8.04 12.38
N ALA A 69 -2.62 -7.50 11.25
CA ALA A 69 -4.03 -7.31 10.99
C ALA A 69 -4.63 -8.38 10.08
N GLY A 70 -3.80 -9.01 9.30
CA GLY A 70 -4.26 -10.00 8.34
C GLY A 70 -4.77 -9.40 7.05
N ARG A 71 -5.06 -8.10 7.04
CA ARG A 71 -5.61 -7.43 5.89
C ARG A 71 -5.02 -6.05 5.76
N MET A 72 -4.77 -5.63 4.55
CA MET A 72 -4.19 -4.32 4.33
C MET A 72 -4.69 -3.74 3.03
N VAL A 73 -4.93 -2.44 3.01
CA VAL A 73 -5.26 -1.71 1.80
C VAL A 73 -4.08 -0.80 1.52
N VAL A 74 -3.53 -0.88 0.33
CA VAL A 74 -2.46 0.01 -0.09
C VAL A 74 -3.11 1.13 -0.89
N ASP A 75 -3.10 2.33 -0.33
CA ASP A 75 -3.75 3.47 -0.94
C ASP A 75 -2.77 4.14 -1.88
N LEU A 76 -3.07 4.10 -3.15
CA LEU A 76 -2.20 4.64 -4.18
C LEU A 76 -2.59 6.03 -4.65
N ALA A 77 -3.51 6.70 -3.95
CA ALA A 77 -3.97 7.99 -4.41
C ALA A 77 -2.86 9.01 -4.58
N GLY A 78 -1.83 8.91 -3.78
CA GLY A 78 -0.72 9.86 -3.85
C GLY A 78 0.44 9.40 -4.71
N VAL A 79 0.30 8.27 -5.39
CA VAL A 79 1.40 7.74 -6.17
C VAL A 79 1.35 8.29 -7.59
N ASP A 80 2.40 8.96 -8.00
CA ASP A 80 2.45 9.59 -9.30
C ASP A 80 2.91 8.66 -10.40
N SER A 81 3.77 7.74 -10.09
CA SER A 81 4.27 6.83 -11.11
C SER A 81 4.81 5.55 -10.50
N VAL A 82 4.81 4.53 -11.31
CA VAL A 82 5.34 3.23 -10.92
C VAL A 82 6.12 2.75 -12.14
N ASP A 83 7.38 2.36 -11.95
CA ASP A 83 8.13 1.86 -13.10
C ASP A 83 7.99 0.33 -13.16
N LYS A 84 8.56 -0.27 -14.18
CA LYS A 84 8.43 -1.70 -14.35
C LYS A 84 8.98 -2.48 -13.20
N GLY A 85 10.11 -2.06 -12.68
CA GLY A 85 10.71 -2.74 -11.54
C GLY A 85 9.86 -2.60 -10.30
N GLY A 86 9.28 -1.41 -10.10
CA GLY A 86 8.39 -1.19 -8.99
C GLY A 86 7.14 -2.06 -9.11
N LEU A 87 6.62 -2.15 -10.33
CA LEU A 87 5.46 -2.98 -10.56
C LEU A 87 5.78 -4.44 -10.23
N GLY A 88 6.94 -4.89 -10.63
CA GLY A 88 7.35 -6.27 -10.34
C GLY A 88 7.38 -6.55 -8.85
N GLU A 89 7.87 -5.59 -8.07
CA GLU A 89 7.90 -5.77 -6.62
C GLU A 89 6.49 -5.80 -6.05
N LEU A 90 5.58 -5.00 -6.60
CA LEU A 90 4.21 -5.03 -6.12
C LEU A 90 3.55 -6.37 -6.43
N VAL A 91 3.84 -6.93 -7.58
CA VAL A 91 3.30 -8.23 -7.95
C VAL A 91 3.82 -9.29 -6.99
N LEU A 92 5.11 -9.26 -6.71
CA LEU A 92 5.68 -10.25 -5.80
C LEU A 92 5.09 -10.10 -4.40
N THR A 93 4.85 -8.87 -3.99
CA THR A 93 4.27 -8.63 -2.67
C THR A 93 2.86 -9.18 -2.60
N GLN A 94 2.08 -8.99 -3.67
CA GLN A 94 0.72 -9.51 -3.71
C GLN A 94 0.73 -11.03 -3.65
N LEU A 95 1.59 -11.65 -4.42
CA LEU A 95 1.65 -13.11 -4.46
C LEU A 95 2.09 -13.67 -3.11
N TRP A 96 3.06 -12.99 -2.49
CA TRP A 96 3.50 -13.42 -1.18
C TRP A 96 2.36 -13.32 -0.16
N ALA A 97 1.62 -12.22 -0.19
CA ALA A 97 0.54 -12.03 0.78
C ALA A 97 -0.51 -13.12 0.60
N GLU A 98 -0.87 -13.41 -0.63
CA GLU A 98 -1.86 -14.44 -0.87
C GLU A 98 -1.38 -15.80 -0.43
N ALA A 99 -0.15 -16.11 -0.73
CA ALA A 99 0.40 -17.41 -0.34
C ALA A 99 0.48 -17.53 1.17
N SER A 100 0.59 -16.41 1.86
CA SER A 100 0.68 -16.43 3.31
C SER A 100 -0.69 -16.36 3.99
N GLY A 101 -1.74 -16.28 3.21
CA GLY A 101 -3.09 -16.24 3.78
C GLY A 101 -3.58 -14.87 4.17
N TYR A 102 -2.89 -13.81 3.74
CA TYR A 102 -3.32 -12.47 4.05
C TYR A 102 -4.10 -11.87 2.89
N VAL A 103 -4.85 -10.82 3.17
CA VAL A 103 -5.61 -10.13 2.14
C VAL A 103 -4.95 -8.78 1.89
N LEU A 104 -4.45 -8.57 0.70
CA LEU A 104 -3.81 -7.34 0.31
C LEU A 104 -4.56 -6.77 -0.87
N THR A 105 -5.03 -5.54 -0.75
CA THR A 105 -5.75 -4.90 -1.83
C THR A 105 -5.15 -3.55 -2.11
N PHE A 106 -5.46 -2.99 -3.26
CA PHE A 106 -4.94 -1.68 -3.65
C PHE A 106 -6.13 -0.77 -3.93
N ALA A 107 -5.98 0.48 -3.66
CA ALA A 107 -7.09 1.42 -3.82
C ALA A 107 -6.67 2.71 -4.46
N CYS A 108 -7.56 3.32 -5.20
CA CYS A 108 -7.40 4.67 -5.73
C CYS A 108 -6.22 4.92 -6.63
N PRO A 109 -5.85 4.05 -7.51
CA PRO A 109 -4.72 4.36 -8.38
C PRO A 109 -5.07 5.52 -9.31
N LYS A 110 -4.10 6.41 -9.53
CA LYS A 110 -4.31 7.48 -10.47
C LYS A 110 -4.46 6.85 -11.85
N LYS A 111 -5.05 7.60 -12.76
CA LYS A 111 -5.26 7.13 -14.07
C LYS A 111 -4.03 6.57 -14.73
N SER A 112 -2.92 7.23 -14.60
CA SER A 112 -1.69 6.75 -15.23
C SER A 112 -1.21 5.44 -14.62
N VAL A 113 -1.37 5.29 -13.33
CA VAL A 113 -0.95 4.07 -12.67
C VAL A 113 -1.89 2.94 -13.03
N ARG A 114 -3.19 3.24 -13.07
CA ARG A 114 -4.15 2.24 -13.46
C ARG A 114 -3.92 1.79 -14.89
N HIS A 115 -3.58 2.73 -15.77
CA HIS A 115 -3.30 2.39 -17.15
C HIS A 115 -2.10 1.46 -17.26
N LEU A 116 -1.07 1.71 -16.46
CA LEU A 116 0.08 0.83 -16.46
C LEU A 116 -0.33 -0.58 -16.05
N PHE A 117 -1.16 -0.69 -15.04
CA PHE A 117 -1.61 -2.01 -14.59
C PHE A 117 -2.38 -2.71 -15.70
N GLU A 118 -3.15 -1.96 -16.45
CA GLU A 118 -3.94 -2.56 -17.52
C GLU A 118 -3.09 -3.02 -18.68
N ILE A 119 -2.14 -2.20 -19.11
CA ILE A 119 -1.37 -2.59 -20.28
C ILE A 119 -0.36 -3.66 -19.98
N THR A 120 0.00 -3.84 -18.72
CA THR A 120 0.94 -4.90 -18.39
C THR A 120 0.19 -6.15 -17.95
N ASN A 121 -1.14 -6.09 -17.99
CA ASN A 121 -1.94 -7.23 -17.68
C ASN A 121 -1.83 -7.74 -16.25
N VAL A 122 -1.43 -6.89 -15.33
CA VAL A 122 -1.33 -7.31 -13.95
C VAL A 122 -2.60 -7.01 -13.20
N ALA A 123 -3.56 -6.35 -13.86
CA ALA A 123 -4.81 -6.07 -13.18
C ALA A 123 -5.50 -7.35 -12.72
N SER A 124 -5.18 -8.48 -13.35
CA SER A 124 -5.78 -9.72 -12.93
C SER A 124 -5.10 -10.28 -11.69
N VAL A 125 -3.92 -9.77 -11.35
CA VAL A 125 -3.22 -10.24 -10.17
C VAL A 125 -3.63 -9.43 -8.96
N PHE A 126 -3.84 -8.12 -9.14
CA PHE A 126 -4.17 -7.24 -8.05
C PHE A 126 -5.66 -7.11 -7.85
N ASP A 127 -6.04 -6.88 -6.62
CA ASP A 127 -7.43 -6.58 -6.29
C ASP A 127 -7.46 -5.07 -6.12
N ILE A 128 -8.03 -4.36 -7.06
CA ILE A 128 -7.99 -2.92 -7.09
C ILE A 128 -9.38 -2.35 -6.91
N TYR A 129 -9.52 -1.42 -5.98
CA TYR A 129 -10.79 -0.78 -5.70
C TYR A 129 -10.70 0.72 -5.98
N PRO A 130 -11.81 1.35 -6.30
CA PRO A 130 -11.79 2.77 -6.63
C PRO A 130 -11.53 3.67 -5.43
N SER A 131 -11.70 3.17 -4.23
CA SER A 131 -11.45 3.98 -3.04
C SER A 131 -11.07 3.07 -1.89
N VAL A 132 -10.46 3.67 -0.88
CA VAL A 132 -10.13 2.93 0.32
C VAL A 132 -11.42 2.43 0.97
N ALA A 133 -12.47 3.25 0.95
CA ALA A 133 -13.73 2.85 1.54
C ALA A 133 -14.31 1.63 0.84
N ALA A 134 -14.21 1.58 -0.48
CA ALA A 134 -14.70 0.43 -1.22
C ALA A 134 -13.91 -0.82 -0.88
N ALA A 135 -12.60 -0.68 -0.75
CA ALA A 135 -11.76 -1.83 -0.39
C ALA A 135 -12.11 -2.33 1.00
N MET A 136 -12.30 -1.40 1.94
CA MET A 136 -12.63 -1.79 3.30
C MET A 136 -13.97 -2.49 3.36
N LEU A 137 -14.93 -2.01 2.58
CA LEU A 137 -16.24 -2.62 2.56
C LEU A 137 -16.16 -4.04 2.01
N ALA A 138 -15.41 -4.23 0.94
CA ALA A 138 -15.26 -5.54 0.35
C ALA A 138 -14.66 -6.51 1.35
N MET A 139 -13.66 -6.06 2.11
CA MET A 139 -13.06 -6.91 3.09
C MET A 139 -14.03 -7.25 4.22
N ALA A 140 -14.83 -6.27 4.62
CA ALA A 140 -15.78 -6.50 5.70
C ALA A 140 -16.83 -7.50 5.27
N LEU A 141 -17.15 -7.55 3.98
CA LEU A 141 -18.13 -8.48 3.49
C LEU A 141 -17.53 -9.84 3.17
N GLY A 142 -16.23 -9.96 3.31
CA GLY A 142 -15.57 -11.21 3.01
C GLY A 142 -15.45 -11.52 1.54
N GLU A 143 -15.53 -10.48 0.69
CA GLU A 143 -15.42 -10.72 -0.71
C GLU A 143 -14.07 -11.13 -1.14
N LYS A 144 -13.99 -12.02 -2.10
CA LYS A 144 -12.75 -12.38 -2.60
C LYS A 144 -12.66 -11.82 -3.91
N PRO A 145 -11.92 -10.86 -4.08
CA PRO A 145 -11.83 -10.11 -5.28
C PRO A 145 -11.57 -10.90 -6.48
N HIS A 146 -10.68 -11.78 -6.50
CA HIS A 146 -10.58 -12.43 -7.66
C HIS A 146 -10.73 -13.80 -7.40
N ALA A 147 -11.75 -14.12 -7.15
CA ALA A 147 -11.96 -15.39 -6.88
C ALA A 147 -11.93 -16.27 -7.87
#